data_39faab505b72734b18bce4478ccd9f7d
#
_entry.id   39faab505b72734b18bce4478ccd9f7d
#
_cell.length_a   1.000
_cell.length_b   1.000
_cell.length_c   1.000
_cell.angle_alpha   90.00
_cell.angle_beta   90.00
_cell.angle_gamma   90.00
#
_symmetry.space_group_name_H-M   'P 1'
#
loop_
_entity.id
_entity.type
_entity.pdbx_description
1 polymer ?
#
loop_
_entity_poly.entity_id
_entity_poly.type
_entity_poly.pdbx_seq_one_letter_code
_entity_poly.pdbx_strand_id
1 'polypeptide(L)'
;MERLELVVASSIGADLAMAFLTGTKQPIGHVFFDGGQFAQIAKGTGRVMTPFLYIAIKSLYWSKGGTLKKILWCDDDSIKLYFIAASENLTYTNLRRQILDSLEDKPFPSLPEELQKHIYFEFGSIEDHFKYRQAVIEAYPCGNYPVFEGYDHMQYQIRDPKGFAEMLTYIAAHDGMPKLPFIRK
;
A
#
# COMPACT_ATOMS: atom_id res chain seq x y z
N MET A 1 17.87 -21.31 4.19
CA MET A 1 16.57 -20.71 3.83
C MET A 1 16.74 -20.01 2.49
N GLU A 2 15.77 -20.17 1.61
CA GLU A 2 15.74 -19.50 0.32
C GLU A 2 15.50 -18.00 0.52
N ARG A 3 16.19 -17.13 -0.25
CA ARG A 3 16.04 -15.68 -0.19
C ARG A 3 14.75 -15.26 -0.92
N LEU A 4 14.02 -14.31 -0.35
CA LEU A 4 12.95 -13.60 -1.07
C LEU A 4 13.57 -12.41 -1.80
N GLU A 5 13.52 -12.41 -3.12
CA GLU A 5 14.15 -11.34 -3.91
C GLU A 5 13.37 -10.03 -3.78
N LEU A 6 12.05 -10.09 -3.70
CA LEU A 6 11.19 -8.91 -3.53
C LEU A 6 9.95 -9.24 -2.70
N VAL A 7 9.64 -8.39 -1.74
CA VAL A 7 8.36 -8.35 -1.03
C VAL A 7 7.61 -7.12 -1.51
N VAL A 8 6.42 -7.30 -2.04
CA VAL A 8 5.54 -6.19 -2.47
C VAL A 8 4.33 -6.15 -1.55
N ALA A 9 4.00 -4.97 -1.06
CA ALA A 9 2.84 -4.78 -0.21
C ALA A 9 2.14 -3.45 -0.51
N SER A 10 0.86 -3.53 -0.81
CA SER A 10 0.06 -2.36 -1.18
C SER A 10 -0.95 -2.02 -0.07
N SER A 11 -1.15 -0.73 0.16
CA SER A 11 -2.16 -0.21 1.09
C SER A 11 -2.05 -0.84 2.49
N ILE A 12 -3.12 -1.41 3.00
CA ILE A 12 -3.18 -2.13 4.29
C ILE A 12 -2.22 -3.33 4.36
N GLY A 13 -1.82 -3.88 3.22
CA GLY A 13 -0.81 -4.94 3.16
C GLY A 13 0.56 -4.51 3.70
N ALA A 14 0.84 -3.19 3.72
CA ALA A 14 2.08 -2.66 4.27
C ALA A 14 2.25 -3.00 5.77
N ASP A 15 1.18 -2.92 6.56
CA ASP A 15 1.22 -3.26 7.99
C ASP A 15 1.55 -4.74 8.22
N LEU A 16 0.95 -5.62 7.40
CA LEU A 16 1.24 -7.06 7.45
C LEU A 16 2.69 -7.34 7.04
N ALA A 17 3.16 -6.68 6.00
CA ALA A 17 4.55 -6.83 5.57
C ALA A 17 5.53 -6.28 6.62
N MET A 18 5.23 -5.16 7.28
CA MET A 18 6.05 -4.65 8.38
C MET A 18 6.12 -5.64 9.54
N ALA A 19 4.99 -6.24 9.93
CA ALA A 19 4.98 -7.30 10.95
C ALA A 19 5.81 -8.53 10.51
N PHE A 20 5.72 -8.91 9.24
CA PHE A 20 6.56 -9.98 8.67
C PHE A 20 8.05 -9.64 8.72
N LEU A 21 8.45 -8.43 8.28
CA LEU A 21 9.83 -7.98 8.25
C LEU A 21 10.49 -7.98 9.64
N THR A 22 9.73 -7.65 10.69
CA THR A 22 10.23 -7.63 12.06
C THR A 22 10.34 -9.02 12.69
N GLY A 23 9.55 -9.98 12.21
CA GLY A 23 9.50 -11.35 12.78
C GLY A 23 10.27 -12.41 11.99
N THR A 24 10.59 -12.14 10.72
CA THR A 24 11.23 -13.13 9.85
C THR A 24 12.73 -13.21 10.06
N LYS A 25 13.27 -14.44 9.92
CA LYS A 25 14.72 -14.69 9.77
C LYS A 25 15.11 -14.96 8.31
N GLN A 26 14.15 -14.90 7.38
CA GLN A 26 14.37 -15.15 5.98
C GLN A 26 15.13 -13.98 5.35
N PRO A 27 16.21 -14.21 4.60
CA PRO A 27 16.88 -13.14 3.88
C PRO A 27 15.94 -12.50 2.84
N ILE A 28 15.90 -11.16 2.81
CA ILE A 28 15.05 -10.39 1.92
C ILE A 28 15.95 -9.53 1.04
N GLY A 29 15.71 -9.55 -0.27
CA GLY A 29 16.41 -8.71 -1.23
C GLY A 29 15.89 -7.28 -1.18
N HIS A 30 14.65 -7.07 -1.58
CA HIS A 30 14.03 -5.77 -1.63
C HIS A 30 12.61 -5.81 -1.05
N VAL A 31 12.12 -4.64 -0.63
CA VAL A 31 10.74 -4.44 -0.20
C VAL A 31 10.18 -3.23 -0.92
N PHE A 32 9.00 -3.35 -1.50
CA PHE A 32 8.30 -2.25 -2.14
C PHE A 32 6.92 -2.07 -1.50
N PHE A 33 6.73 -0.91 -0.88
CA PHE A 33 5.44 -0.48 -0.34
C PHE A 33 4.78 0.48 -1.33
N ASP A 34 3.64 0.06 -1.87
CA ASP A 34 2.84 0.83 -2.81
C ASP A 34 1.65 1.47 -2.08
N GLY A 35 1.73 2.77 -1.85
CA GLY A 35 0.72 3.49 -1.09
C GLY A 35 0.53 2.92 0.32
N GLY A 36 1.60 2.54 0.99
CA GLY A 36 1.52 2.04 2.37
C GLY A 36 0.82 3.04 3.27
N GLN A 37 -0.15 2.58 4.05
CA GLN A 37 -0.97 3.53 4.81
C GLN A 37 -0.18 4.28 5.88
N PHE A 38 0.79 3.69 6.55
CA PHE A 38 1.64 4.33 7.58
C PHE A 38 0.96 5.49 8.33
N ALA A 39 -0.39 5.46 8.33
CA ALA A 39 -1.22 6.52 8.85
C ALA A 39 -1.22 6.43 10.37
N GLN A 40 -0.94 7.55 11.00
CA GLN A 40 -1.10 7.70 12.43
C GLN A 40 -2.43 8.40 12.69
N ILE A 41 -3.52 7.64 12.71
CA ILE A 41 -4.84 8.16 13.00
C ILE A 41 -5.08 8.07 14.51
N ALA A 42 -5.59 9.17 15.08
CA ALA A 42 -5.87 9.25 16.50
C ALA A 42 -6.76 8.07 16.96
N LYS A 43 -6.39 7.47 18.09
CA LYS A 43 -7.08 6.33 18.70
C LYS A 43 -8.58 6.56 18.77
N GLY A 44 -9.35 5.59 18.28
CA GLY A 44 -10.82 5.67 18.23
C GLY A 44 -11.41 6.21 16.94
N THR A 45 -10.65 6.92 16.10
CA THR A 45 -11.14 7.42 14.79
C THR A 45 -11.54 6.25 13.89
N GLY A 46 -10.78 5.15 13.90
CA GLY A 46 -11.10 3.95 13.14
C GLY A 46 -12.47 3.37 13.49
N ARG A 47 -12.91 3.44 14.76
CA ARG A 47 -14.24 2.98 15.16
C ARG A 47 -15.36 3.80 14.55
N VAL A 48 -15.16 5.12 14.44
CA VAL A 48 -16.15 6.04 13.84
C VAL A 48 -16.16 5.89 12.33
N MET A 49 -15.01 5.70 11.69
CA MET A 49 -14.89 5.58 10.24
C MET A 49 -15.40 4.24 9.69
N THR A 50 -15.26 3.15 10.45
CA THR A 50 -15.61 1.79 9.99
C THR A 50 -17.00 1.67 9.38
N PRO A 51 -18.11 2.16 9.99
CA PRO A 51 -19.44 2.01 9.39
C PRO A 51 -19.56 2.72 8.04
N PHE A 52 -18.98 3.90 7.88
CA PHE A 52 -19.00 4.65 6.62
C PHE A 52 -18.20 3.95 5.53
N LEU A 53 -17.00 3.48 5.85
CA LEU A 53 -16.16 2.72 4.93
C LEU A 53 -16.83 1.40 4.54
N TYR A 54 -17.47 0.71 5.48
CA TYR A 54 -18.21 -0.51 5.20
C TYR A 54 -19.33 -0.27 4.17
N ILE A 55 -20.12 0.78 4.35
CA ILE A 55 -21.19 1.16 3.41
C ILE A 55 -20.58 1.54 2.05
N ALA A 56 -19.51 2.33 2.04
CA ALA A 56 -18.83 2.74 0.81
C ALA A 56 -18.32 1.51 0.02
N ILE A 57 -17.64 0.57 0.67
CA ILE A 57 -17.15 -0.65 0.03
C ILE A 57 -18.31 -1.56 -0.41
N LYS A 58 -19.35 -1.74 0.43
CA LYS A 58 -20.53 -2.51 0.06
C LYS A 58 -21.30 -1.91 -1.12
N SER A 59 -21.19 -0.60 -1.35
CA SER A 59 -21.80 0.04 -2.51
C SER A 59 -21.25 -0.49 -3.84
N LEU A 60 -20.02 -1.00 -3.87
CA LEU A 60 -19.45 -1.66 -5.05
C LEU A 60 -20.24 -2.92 -5.41
N TYR A 61 -20.58 -3.73 -4.41
CA TYR A 61 -21.41 -4.92 -4.61
C TYR A 61 -22.84 -4.55 -5.04
N TRP A 62 -23.49 -3.63 -4.32
CA TRP A 62 -24.87 -3.25 -4.60
C TRP A 62 -25.04 -2.55 -5.95
N SER A 63 -24.06 -1.74 -6.36
CA SER A 63 -24.06 -1.04 -7.66
C SER A 63 -23.53 -1.91 -8.81
N LYS A 64 -23.18 -3.19 -8.55
CA LYS A 64 -22.53 -4.08 -9.53
C LYS A 64 -21.29 -3.42 -10.15
N GLY A 65 -20.51 -2.76 -9.32
CA GLY A 65 -19.28 -2.07 -9.71
C GLY A 65 -19.50 -0.68 -10.33
N GLY A 66 -20.71 -0.15 -10.36
CA GLY A 66 -20.99 1.18 -10.94
C GLY A 66 -20.28 2.34 -10.24
N THR A 67 -19.86 2.17 -8.97
CA THR A 67 -19.07 3.15 -8.21
C THR A 67 -17.56 2.98 -8.37
N LEU A 68 -17.10 1.87 -8.97
CA LEU A 68 -15.69 1.49 -9.06
C LEU A 68 -14.85 2.55 -9.78
N LYS A 69 -15.34 3.04 -10.92
CA LYS A 69 -14.66 4.08 -11.70
C LYS A 69 -14.37 5.35 -10.89
N LYS A 70 -15.27 5.68 -9.96
CA LYS A 70 -15.09 6.86 -9.09
C LYS A 70 -14.08 6.61 -7.96
N ILE A 71 -13.92 5.35 -7.54
CA ILE A 71 -13.08 4.97 -6.41
C ILE A 71 -11.66 4.59 -6.88
N LEU A 72 -11.56 3.81 -7.97
CA LEU A 72 -10.30 3.24 -8.44
C LEU A 72 -9.85 3.73 -9.81
N TRP A 73 -10.55 4.69 -10.41
CA TRP A 73 -10.20 5.29 -11.74
C TRP A 73 -10.04 4.25 -12.86
N CYS A 74 -10.62 3.07 -12.71
CA CYS A 74 -10.47 1.94 -13.64
C CYS A 74 -11.81 1.49 -14.20
N ASP A 75 -11.86 1.23 -15.51
CA ASP A 75 -13.01 0.69 -16.22
C ASP A 75 -12.82 -0.76 -16.67
N ASP A 76 -11.72 -1.42 -16.27
CA ASP A 76 -11.44 -2.80 -16.63
C ASP A 76 -12.43 -3.76 -15.95
N ASP A 77 -13.16 -4.53 -16.75
CA ASP A 77 -14.20 -5.46 -16.26
C ASP A 77 -13.61 -6.59 -15.41
N SER A 78 -12.37 -7.01 -15.62
CA SER A 78 -11.71 -8.05 -14.81
C SER A 78 -11.46 -7.56 -13.39
N ILE A 79 -10.94 -6.34 -13.23
CA ILE A 79 -10.74 -5.69 -11.94
C ILE A 79 -12.08 -5.44 -11.27
N LYS A 80 -13.09 -5.00 -12.02
CA LYS A 80 -14.44 -4.76 -11.53
C LYS A 80 -15.04 -6.02 -10.90
N LEU A 81 -14.95 -7.17 -11.56
CA LEU A 81 -15.44 -8.44 -11.02
C LEU A 81 -14.71 -8.83 -9.73
N TYR A 82 -13.40 -8.63 -9.67
CA TYR A 82 -12.62 -8.89 -8.46
C TYR A 82 -13.10 -8.04 -7.28
N PHE A 83 -13.27 -6.71 -7.47
CA PHE A 83 -13.71 -5.82 -6.40
C PHE A 83 -15.17 -6.06 -5.98
N ILE A 84 -16.04 -6.43 -6.91
CA ILE A 84 -17.42 -6.85 -6.57
C ILE A 84 -17.36 -8.08 -5.66
N ALA A 85 -16.61 -9.12 -6.03
CA ALA A 85 -16.48 -10.35 -5.25
C ALA A 85 -15.84 -10.08 -3.88
N ALA A 86 -14.79 -9.23 -3.81
CA ALA A 86 -14.18 -8.84 -2.56
C ALA A 86 -15.16 -8.08 -1.65
N SER A 87 -15.94 -7.14 -2.21
CA SER A 87 -16.94 -6.37 -1.47
C SER A 87 -18.12 -7.24 -1.00
N GLU A 88 -18.53 -8.25 -1.78
CA GLU A 88 -19.56 -9.22 -1.38
C GLU A 88 -19.16 -9.98 -0.12
N ASN A 89 -17.93 -10.49 -0.08
CA ASN A 89 -17.42 -11.32 1.00
C ASN A 89 -16.95 -10.52 2.23
N LEU A 90 -16.81 -9.19 2.11
CA LEU A 90 -16.40 -8.35 3.22
C LEU A 90 -17.46 -8.32 4.31
N THR A 91 -17.08 -8.68 5.54
CA THR A 91 -17.93 -8.52 6.73
C THR A 91 -17.55 -7.25 7.49
N TYR A 92 -18.52 -6.66 8.20
CA TYR A 92 -18.26 -5.52 9.09
C TYR A 92 -17.19 -5.81 10.13
N THR A 93 -17.21 -7.01 10.70
CA THR A 93 -16.24 -7.45 11.72
C THR A 93 -14.83 -7.52 11.15
N ASN A 94 -14.67 -8.07 9.94
CA ASN A 94 -13.35 -8.16 9.31
C ASN A 94 -12.82 -6.78 8.96
N LEU A 95 -13.63 -5.92 8.33
CA LEU A 95 -13.23 -4.55 8.03
C LEU A 95 -12.85 -3.77 9.30
N ARG A 96 -13.67 -3.89 10.37
CA ARG A 96 -13.40 -3.22 11.64
C ARG A 96 -12.06 -3.64 12.23
N ARG A 97 -11.74 -4.95 12.22
CA ARG A 97 -10.43 -5.46 12.67
C ARG A 97 -9.30 -4.88 11.83
N GLN A 98 -9.41 -4.95 10.51
CA GLN A 98 -8.41 -4.39 9.61
C GLN A 98 -8.16 -2.91 9.88
N ILE A 99 -9.21 -2.11 10.00
CA ILE A 99 -9.09 -0.67 10.27
C ILE A 99 -8.44 -0.40 11.64
N LEU A 100 -8.85 -1.09 12.69
CA LEU A 100 -8.27 -0.91 14.02
C LEU A 100 -6.82 -1.38 14.08
N ASP A 101 -6.49 -2.44 13.34
CA ASP A 101 -5.14 -2.97 13.30
C ASP A 101 -4.17 -2.15 12.43
N SER A 102 -4.68 -1.47 11.39
CA SER A 102 -3.85 -0.77 10.41
C SER A 102 -3.81 0.75 10.58
N LEU A 103 -4.89 1.35 11.08
CA LEU A 103 -5.03 2.81 11.15
C LEU A 103 -4.87 3.38 12.57
N GLU A 104 -4.84 2.54 13.62
CA GLU A 104 -4.58 3.08 14.96
C GLU A 104 -3.10 3.48 15.09
N ASP A 105 -2.91 4.61 15.78
CA ASP A 105 -1.59 5.16 16.11
C ASP A 105 -0.71 4.08 16.77
N LYS A 106 0.22 3.54 15.99
CA LYS A 106 1.20 2.54 16.40
C LYS A 106 2.59 3.10 16.16
N PRO A 107 3.53 2.88 17.11
CA PRO A 107 4.90 3.25 16.84
C PRO A 107 5.41 2.45 15.63
N PHE A 108 6.18 3.12 14.78
CA PHE A 108 6.87 2.44 13.69
C PHE A 108 7.80 1.38 14.27
N PRO A 109 7.72 0.11 13.79
CA PRO A 109 8.61 -0.93 14.27
C PRO A 109 10.06 -0.64 13.88
N SER A 110 11.01 -1.01 14.73
CA SER A 110 12.42 -0.86 14.43
C SER A 110 12.85 -1.81 13.32
N LEU A 111 13.50 -1.28 12.29
CA LEU A 111 14.11 -2.06 11.20
C LEU A 111 15.61 -1.80 11.15
N PRO A 112 16.45 -2.84 10.94
CA PRO A 112 17.89 -2.66 10.75
C PRO A 112 18.19 -1.71 9.59
N GLU A 113 19.18 -0.81 9.75
CA GLU A 113 19.58 0.15 8.72
C GLU A 113 19.91 -0.53 7.38
N GLU A 114 20.56 -1.68 7.41
CA GLU A 114 20.90 -2.44 6.20
C GLU A 114 19.65 -2.91 5.46
N LEU A 115 18.60 -3.28 6.16
CA LEU A 115 17.32 -3.62 5.53
C LEU A 115 16.63 -2.37 4.97
N GLN A 116 16.67 -1.23 5.70
CA GLN A 116 16.05 0.00 5.24
C GLN A 116 16.57 0.44 3.87
N LYS A 117 17.86 0.27 3.56
CA LYS A 117 18.46 0.64 2.27
C LYS A 117 17.82 -0.05 1.08
N HIS A 118 17.19 -1.20 1.31
CA HIS A 118 16.51 -2.01 0.29
C HIS A 118 14.98 -1.88 0.34
N ILE A 119 14.46 -0.94 1.14
CA ILE A 119 13.02 -0.66 1.23
C ILE A 119 12.69 0.59 0.43
N TYR A 120 11.65 0.48 -0.39
CA TYR A 120 11.06 1.57 -1.17
C TYR A 120 9.68 1.87 -0.60
N PHE A 121 9.52 3.07 -0.03
CA PHE A 121 8.25 3.61 0.45
C PHE A 121 7.70 4.54 -0.62
N GLU A 122 6.89 4.03 -1.51
CA GLU A 122 6.27 4.81 -2.58
C GLU A 122 5.08 5.61 -2.07
N PHE A 123 4.94 6.83 -2.59
CA PHE A 123 3.82 7.74 -2.34
C PHE A 123 3.36 8.37 -3.65
N GLY A 124 2.06 8.33 -3.92
CA GLY A 124 1.45 9.15 -4.94
C GLY A 124 1.42 10.62 -4.51
N SER A 125 1.79 11.56 -5.40
CA SER A 125 1.88 12.97 -5.00
C SER A 125 0.53 13.62 -4.68
N ILE A 126 -0.58 13.02 -5.11
CA ILE A 126 -1.94 13.50 -4.87
C ILE A 126 -2.75 12.62 -3.92
N GLU A 127 -2.14 11.58 -3.32
CA GLU A 127 -2.83 10.74 -2.35
C GLU A 127 -2.93 11.39 -0.96
N ASP A 128 -3.99 11.08 -0.23
CA ASP A 128 -4.21 11.61 1.12
C ASP A 128 -3.10 11.21 2.12
N HIS A 129 -2.45 10.08 1.90
CA HIS A 129 -1.39 9.55 2.77
C HIS A 129 -0.03 10.23 2.56
N PHE A 130 0.14 11.01 1.50
CA PHE A 130 1.36 11.77 1.23
C PHE A 130 1.81 12.64 2.41
N LYS A 131 0.87 13.16 3.18
CA LYS A 131 1.13 13.94 4.40
C LYS A 131 1.90 13.19 5.49
N TYR A 132 1.88 11.85 5.49
CA TYR A 132 2.58 11.01 6.46
C TYR A 132 4.01 10.67 6.01
N ARG A 133 4.39 10.99 4.77
CA ARG A 133 5.70 10.69 4.19
C ARG A 133 6.85 11.15 5.10
N GLN A 134 6.76 12.35 5.67
CA GLN A 134 7.80 12.89 6.52
C GLN A 134 8.02 12.03 7.79
N ALA A 135 6.95 11.56 8.42
CA ALA A 135 7.05 10.69 9.60
C ALA A 135 7.70 9.34 9.26
N VAL A 136 7.45 8.80 8.05
CA VAL A 136 8.11 7.56 7.59
C VAL A 136 9.60 7.77 7.34
N ILE A 137 9.99 8.92 6.74
CA ILE A 137 11.41 9.30 6.55
C ILE A 137 12.14 9.40 7.89
N GLU A 138 11.51 10.02 8.88
CA GLU A 138 12.09 10.16 10.22
C GLU A 138 12.24 8.80 10.93
N ALA A 139 11.30 7.89 10.73
CA ALA A 139 11.36 6.55 11.29
C ALA A 139 12.39 5.64 10.61
N TYR A 140 12.61 5.82 9.31
CA TYR A 140 13.49 4.96 8.49
C TYR A 140 14.47 5.77 7.63
N PRO A 141 15.41 6.51 8.22
CA PRO A 141 16.22 7.50 7.50
C PRO A 141 17.11 6.91 6.39
N CYS A 142 17.32 5.60 6.38
CA CYS A 142 18.10 4.91 5.35
C CYS A 142 17.23 4.35 4.21
N GLY A 143 15.89 4.55 4.24
CA GLY A 143 14.96 4.06 3.22
C GLY A 143 14.98 4.86 1.92
N ASN A 144 14.26 4.36 0.92
CA ASN A 144 14.05 5.04 -0.37
C ASN A 144 12.60 5.53 -0.45
N TYR A 145 12.39 6.78 -0.91
CA TYR A 145 11.10 7.45 -0.85
C TYR A 145 10.66 7.98 -2.21
N PRO A 146 10.46 7.12 -3.22
CA PRO A 146 10.00 7.56 -4.53
C PRO A 146 8.61 8.20 -4.43
N VAL A 147 8.42 9.29 -5.18
CA VAL A 147 7.12 9.95 -5.32
C VAL A 147 6.65 9.80 -6.75
N PHE A 148 5.46 9.26 -6.93
CA PHE A 148 4.83 9.11 -8.25
C PHE A 148 3.99 10.35 -8.53
N GLU A 149 4.54 11.25 -9.35
CA GLU A 149 3.95 12.55 -9.66
C GLU A 149 2.64 12.41 -10.46
N GLY A 150 1.58 13.01 -9.93
CA GLY A 150 0.24 12.97 -10.53
C GLY A 150 -0.51 11.66 -10.32
N TYR A 151 0.00 10.78 -9.48
CA TYR A 151 -0.68 9.55 -9.11
C TYR A 151 -1.30 9.66 -7.72
N ASP A 152 -2.43 9.00 -7.56
CA ASP A 152 -3.14 8.77 -6.31
C ASP A 152 -2.81 7.37 -5.76
N HIS A 153 -3.36 7.03 -4.62
CA HIS A 153 -3.16 5.78 -3.90
C HIS A 153 -3.32 4.53 -4.79
N MET A 154 -2.27 3.72 -4.91
CA MET A 154 -2.21 2.51 -5.74
C MET A 154 -2.56 2.73 -7.23
N GLN A 155 -2.58 3.97 -7.70
CA GLN A 155 -3.14 4.28 -9.01
C GLN A 155 -2.24 3.82 -10.16
N TYR A 156 -0.92 3.79 -9.99
CA TYR A 156 -0.01 3.35 -11.07
C TYR A 156 -0.21 1.88 -11.40
N GLN A 157 -0.25 0.99 -10.40
CA GLN A 157 -0.48 -0.44 -10.64
C GLN A 157 -1.82 -0.74 -11.35
N ILE A 158 -2.83 0.12 -11.15
CA ILE A 158 -4.16 -0.05 -11.75
C ILE A 158 -4.17 0.48 -13.19
N ARG A 159 -3.53 1.63 -13.45
CA ARG A 159 -3.53 2.27 -14.77
C ARG A 159 -2.58 1.61 -15.76
N ASP A 160 -1.43 1.15 -15.27
CA ASP A 160 -0.39 0.49 -16.08
C ASP A 160 0.18 -0.73 -15.35
N PRO A 161 -0.59 -1.82 -15.24
CA PRO A 161 -0.16 -3.03 -14.53
C PRO A 161 1.09 -3.66 -15.14
N LYS A 162 1.28 -3.49 -16.46
CA LYS A 162 2.48 -4.00 -17.16
C LYS A 162 3.71 -3.18 -16.77
N GLY A 163 3.66 -1.87 -16.88
CA GLY A 163 4.76 -0.99 -16.48
C GLY A 163 5.08 -1.13 -14.99
N PHE A 164 4.06 -1.31 -14.14
CA PHE A 164 4.27 -1.58 -12.72
C PHE A 164 5.02 -2.91 -12.49
N ALA A 165 4.64 -3.99 -13.18
CA ALA A 165 5.32 -5.27 -13.09
C ALA A 165 6.78 -5.21 -13.62
N GLU A 166 7.02 -4.47 -14.71
CA GLU A 166 8.37 -4.23 -15.26
C GLU A 166 9.23 -3.46 -14.25
N MET A 167 8.70 -2.44 -13.60
CA MET A 167 9.37 -1.68 -12.54
C MET A 167 9.75 -2.59 -11.35
N LEU A 168 8.82 -3.40 -10.87
CA LEU A 168 9.08 -4.34 -9.77
C LEU A 168 10.14 -5.38 -10.14
N THR A 169 10.10 -5.89 -11.36
CA THR A 169 11.11 -6.81 -11.89
C THR A 169 12.49 -6.16 -11.94
N TYR A 170 12.54 -4.88 -12.33
CA TYR A 170 13.79 -4.12 -12.32
C TYR A 170 14.34 -3.97 -10.90
N ILE A 171 13.50 -3.60 -9.91
CA ILE A 171 13.91 -3.49 -8.50
C ILE A 171 14.44 -4.82 -7.96
N ALA A 172 13.78 -5.93 -8.28
CA ALA A 172 14.23 -7.27 -7.84
C ALA A 172 15.60 -7.66 -8.40
N ALA A 173 15.96 -7.15 -9.58
CA ALA A 173 17.22 -7.49 -10.28
C ALA A 173 18.36 -6.49 -10.04
N HIS A 174 18.07 -5.29 -9.50
CA HIS A 174 19.03 -4.18 -9.38
C HIS A 174 18.88 -3.44 -8.05
N ASP A 175 19.98 -2.89 -7.55
CA ASP A 175 19.93 -2.00 -6.38
C ASP A 175 19.48 -0.58 -6.81
N GLY A 176 18.17 -0.37 -6.95
CA GLY A 176 17.63 0.93 -7.30
C GLY A 176 16.31 0.90 -8.06
N MET A 177 15.72 2.08 -8.22
CA MET A 177 14.53 2.30 -9.02
C MET A 177 14.91 2.58 -10.48
N PRO A 178 14.10 2.09 -11.47
CA PRO A 178 14.27 2.51 -12.86
C PRO A 178 14.00 4.02 -13.00
N LYS A 179 14.58 4.62 -14.04
CA LYS A 179 14.29 6.02 -14.40
C LYS A 179 12.97 6.10 -15.14
N LEU A 180 11.92 6.46 -14.47
CA LEU A 180 10.61 6.73 -15.07
C LEU A 180 10.30 8.24 -14.95
N PRO A 181 9.66 8.85 -15.98
CA PRO A 181 9.51 10.30 -16.06
C PRO A 181 8.63 10.89 -14.95
N PHE A 182 7.77 10.07 -14.34
CA PHE A 182 6.87 10.48 -13.26
C PHE A 182 7.41 10.15 -11.87
N ILE A 183 8.61 9.57 -11.74
CA ILE A 183 9.21 9.28 -10.43
C ILE A 183 10.14 10.41 -10.03
N ARG A 184 9.81 11.05 -8.91
CA ARG A 184 10.69 11.97 -8.18
C ARG A 184 11.30 11.25 -6.97
N LYS A 185 12.57 11.49 -6.72
CA LYS A 185 13.31 10.96 -5.56
C LYS A 185 13.14 11.84 -4.33
#